data_45c1b9d92c52dbcb012046bdb247fce2
#
_entry.id   45c1b9d92c52dbcb012046bdb247fce2
#
_cell.length_a   1.000
_cell.length_b   1.000
_cell.length_c   1.000
_cell.angle_alpha   90.00
_cell.angle_beta   90.00
_cell.angle_gamma   90.00
#
_symmetry.space_group_name_H-M   'P 1'
#
loop_
_entity.id
_entity.type
_entity.pdbx_description
1 polymer ?
#
loop_
_entity_poly.entity_id
_entity_poly.type
_entity_poly.pdbx_seq_one_letter_code
_entity_poly.pdbx_strand_id
1 'polypeptide(L)'
;MSSQKRKVSSRRNGLKSKGPKSPEGLLRSSQNARVHGLSVPVSADPELSLRAERLAQLIAGAGSTEVRLHEARVIAEAQMELQRVRRLRLERLAHPSLVKKAMTPKDLRDLIKFVEANVADEWEQMAIVQRAEEDLLPDAEPGLEYKIEAIIRSFQSLDRYERRALSKRKFAIRRYNAVKKI
;
A
#
# COMPACT_ATOMS: atom_id res chain seq x y z
N MET A 1 -22.63 -18.16 2.31
CA MET A 1 -22.78 -17.99 3.79
C MET A 1 -21.48 -17.81 4.60
N SER A 2 -20.26 -18.04 4.04
CA SER A 2 -19.00 -17.93 4.81
C SER A 2 -18.50 -16.48 5.05
N SER A 3 -18.93 -15.49 4.26
CA SER A 3 -18.44 -14.11 4.31
C SER A 3 -18.87 -13.33 5.57
N GLN A 4 -20.09 -13.51 6.05
CA GLN A 4 -20.57 -12.79 7.24
C GLN A 4 -19.94 -13.31 8.54
N LYS A 5 -19.77 -14.62 8.68
CA LYS A 5 -19.08 -15.21 9.85
C LYS A 5 -17.62 -14.73 9.96
N ARG A 6 -16.92 -14.64 8.83
CA ARG A 6 -15.55 -14.09 8.78
C ARG A 6 -15.50 -12.60 9.17
N LYS A 7 -16.43 -11.78 8.69
CA LYS A 7 -16.51 -10.35 9.05
C LYS A 7 -16.77 -10.15 10.54
N VAL A 8 -17.69 -10.91 11.12
CA VAL A 8 -18.00 -10.86 12.55
C VAL A 8 -16.80 -11.32 13.39
N SER A 9 -16.17 -12.43 13.01
CA SER A 9 -14.96 -12.94 13.68
C SER A 9 -13.79 -11.95 13.61
N SER A 10 -13.53 -11.37 12.44
CA SER A 10 -12.46 -10.36 12.26
C SER A 10 -12.73 -9.11 13.09
N ARG A 11 -13.98 -8.65 13.16
CA ARG A 11 -14.38 -7.50 13.98
C ARG A 11 -14.22 -7.81 15.48
N ARG A 12 -14.63 -9.00 15.93
CA ARG A 12 -14.46 -9.46 17.31
C ARG A 12 -12.98 -9.58 17.70
N ASN A 13 -12.15 -10.11 16.81
CA ASN A 13 -10.70 -10.21 17.03
C ASN A 13 -10.02 -8.83 17.02
N GLY A 14 -10.45 -7.92 16.16
CA GLY A 14 -10.00 -6.54 16.15
C GLY A 14 -10.29 -5.79 17.47
N LEU A 15 -11.47 -6.02 18.07
CA LEU A 15 -11.84 -5.45 19.38
C LEU A 15 -11.01 -6.02 20.53
N LYS A 16 -10.53 -7.25 20.41
CA LYS A 16 -9.63 -7.88 21.40
C LYS A 16 -8.18 -7.45 21.26
N SER A 17 -7.78 -7.00 20.07
CA SER A 17 -6.42 -6.55 19.78
C SER A 17 -6.22 -5.15 20.35
N LYS A 18 -5.43 -5.05 21.41
CA LYS A 18 -5.09 -3.76 22.04
C LYS A 18 -4.00 -2.97 21.31
N GLY A 19 -3.55 -3.46 20.15
CA GLY A 19 -2.44 -2.86 19.42
C GLY A 19 -1.10 -2.87 20.21
N PRO A 20 -0.04 -2.30 19.66
CA PRO A 20 1.23 -2.16 20.35
C PRO A 20 1.08 -1.17 21.53
N LYS A 21 1.55 -1.58 22.72
CA LYS A 21 1.48 -0.76 23.92
C LYS A 21 2.82 -0.15 24.34
N SER A 22 3.93 -0.75 23.88
CA SER A 22 5.26 -0.21 24.17
C SER A 22 5.60 0.93 23.21
N PRO A 23 6.40 1.94 23.63
CA PRO A 23 6.87 3.00 22.75
C PRO A 23 7.57 2.47 21.48
N GLU A 24 8.37 1.42 21.61
CA GLU A 24 9.05 0.75 20.50
C GLU A 24 8.05 0.06 19.55
N GLY A 25 7.02 -0.58 20.08
CA GLY A 25 5.96 -1.22 19.31
C GLY A 25 5.11 -0.19 18.53
N LEU A 26 4.81 0.95 19.15
CA LEU A 26 4.15 2.08 18.52
C LEU A 26 5.02 2.68 17.40
N LEU A 27 6.32 2.84 17.65
CA LEU A 27 7.28 3.33 16.66
C LEU A 27 7.38 2.38 15.46
N ARG A 28 7.51 1.06 15.69
CA ARG A 28 7.52 0.05 14.61
C ARG A 28 6.20 0.05 13.82
N SER A 29 5.07 0.14 14.50
CA SER A 29 3.76 0.20 13.85
C SER A 29 3.61 1.45 12.99
N SER A 30 4.07 2.60 13.47
CA SER A 30 4.06 3.86 12.72
C SER A 30 5.01 3.84 11.52
N GLN A 31 6.19 3.22 11.66
CA GLN A 31 7.14 3.02 10.56
C GLN A 31 6.59 2.08 9.49
N ASN A 32 5.94 0.97 9.87
CA ASN A 32 5.27 0.08 8.92
C ASN A 32 4.16 0.79 8.11
N ALA A 33 3.46 1.72 8.73
CA ALA A 33 2.47 2.56 8.04
C ALA A 33 3.11 3.56 7.07
N ARG A 34 4.38 3.94 7.29
CA ARG A 34 5.12 4.93 6.50
C ARG A 34 5.98 4.36 5.37
N VAL A 35 6.04 3.03 5.20
CA VAL A 35 6.91 2.38 4.19
C VAL A 35 6.84 3.02 2.79
N HIS A 36 5.71 3.61 2.45
CA HIS A 36 5.49 4.24 1.13
C HIS A 36 5.03 5.69 1.20
N GLY A 37 4.85 6.25 2.40
CA GLY A 37 4.27 7.58 2.56
C GLY A 37 2.83 7.75 2.05
N LEU A 38 2.24 6.70 1.43
CA LEU A 38 0.90 6.75 0.84
C LEU A 38 -0.24 6.78 1.87
N SER A 39 0.04 6.43 3.11
CA SER A 39 -0.92 6.54 4.23
C SER A 39 -1.05 7.97 4.75
N VAL A 40 -0.09 8.85 4.44
CA VAL A 40 -0.12 10.26 4.80
C VAL A 40 -1.13 10.98 3.89
N PRO A 41 -2.14 11.68 4.44
CA PRO A 41 -3.11 12.39 3.62
C PRO A 41 -2.44 13.48 2.76
N VAL A 42 -3.03 13.80 1.60
CA VAL A 42 -2.54 14.86 0.71
C VAL A 42 -2.48 16.21 1.43
N SER A 43 -3.44 16.47 2.31
CA SER A 43 -3.53 17.70 3.12
C SER A 43 -2.38 17.88 4.12
N ALA A 44 -1.67 16.81 4.47
CA ALA A 44 -0.52 16.88 5.39
C ALA A 44 0.79 17.30 4.67
N ASP A 45 0.80 17.32 3.34
CA ASP A 45 1.91 17.79 2.53
C ASP A 45 1.54 19.16 1.92
N PRO A 46 2.21 20.26 2.29
CA PRO A 46 1.84 21.61 1.85
C PRO A 46 1.87 21.78 0.33
N GLU A 47 2.85 21.18 -0.35
CA GLU A 47 2.97 21.28 -1.81
C GLU A 47 1.85 20.52 -2.52
N LEU A 48 1.56 19.28 -2.09
CA LEU A 48 0.49 18.48 -2.65
C LEU A 48 -0.88 19.09 -2.35
N SER A 49 -1.06 19.66 -1.15
CA SER A 49 -2.28 20.37 -0.75
C SER A 49 -2.53 21.57 -1.66
N LEU A 50 -1.50 22.39 -1.93
CA LEU A 50 -1.59 23.53 -2.82
C LEU A 50 -1.94 23.11 -4.26
N ARG A 51 -1.32 22.05 -4.76
CA ARG A 51 -1.62 21.48 -6.09
C ARG A 51 -3.05 20.95 -6.16
N ALA A 52 -3.52 20.27 -5.11
CA ALA A 52 -4.88 19.79 -5.02
C ALA A 52 -5.89 20.94 -5.02
N GLU A 53 -5.64 22.01 -4.27
CA GLU A 53 -6.53 23.18 -4.25
C GLU A 53 -6.60 23.88 -5.61
N ARG A 54 -5.47 24.09 -6.28
CA ARG A 54 -5.45 24.64 -7.65
C ARG A 54 -6.24 23.78 -8.63
N LEU A 55 -6.09 22.46 -8.56
CA LEU A 55 -6.86 21.54 -9.40
C LEU A 55 -8.35 21.58 -9.06
N ALA A 56 -8.71 21.68 -7.78
CA ALA A 56 -10.09 21.80 -7.35
C ALA A 56 -10.76 23.07 -7.90
N GLN A 57 -10.08 24.20 -7.87
CA GLN A 57 -10.57 25.46 -8.45
C GLN A 57 -10.78 25.35 -9.95
N LEU A 58 -9.86 24.69 -10.68
CA LEU A 58 -10.03 24.44 -12.12
C LEU A 58 -11.23 23.53 -12.42
N ILE A 59 -11.44 22.47 -11.60
CA ILE A 59 -12.56 21.55 -11.76
C ILE A 59 -13.90 22.27 -11.47
N ALA A 60 -13.95 23.04 -10.40
CA ALA A 60 -15.16 23.73 -9.96
C ALA A 60 -15.56 24.85 -10.93
N GLY A 61 -14.60 25.58 -11.46
CA GLY A 61 -14.79 26.76 -12.31
C GLY A 61 -15.10 28.02 -11.49
N ALA A 62 -15.00 29.17 -12.15
CA ALA A 62 -15.28 30.46 -11.54
C ALA A 62 -16.78 30.57 -11.14
N GLY A 63 -17.03 31.14 -9.96
CA GLY A 63 -18.39 31.32 -9.45
C GLY A 63 -19.09 30.05 -8.96
N SER A 64 -18.32 28.97 -8.72
CA SER A 64 -18.87 27.73 -8.19
C SER A 64 -19.37 27.89 -6.74
N THR A 65 -20.41 27.15 -6.39
CA THR A 65 -20.89 27.07 -5.02
C THR A 65 -19.89 26.35 -4.12
N GLU A 66 -19.91 26.66 -2.79
CA GLU A 66 -19.01 26.01 -1.84
C GLU A 66 -19.17 24.47 -1.83
N VAL A 67 -20.41 23.99 -1.97
CA VAL A 67 -20.69 22.54 -2.05
C VAL A 67 -19.98 21.91 -3.26
N ARG A 68 -20.03 22.60 -4.40
CA ARG A 68 -19.38 22.13 -5.63
C ARG A 68 -17.87 22.19 -5.52
N LEU A 69 -17.32 23.23 -4.91
CA LEU A 69 -15.90 23.36 -4.64
C LEU A 69 -15.41 22.28 -3.68
N HIS A 70 -16.20 21.94 -2.65
CA HIS A 70 -15.90 20.85 -1.74
C HIS A 70 -15.76 19.52 -2.47
N GLU A 71 -16.70 19.14 -3.33
CA GLU A 71 -16.62 17.90 -4.09
C GLU A 71 -15.44 17.92 -5.10
N ALA A 72 -15.15 19.08 -5.68
CA ALA A 72 -13.98 19.27 -6.54
C ALA A 72 -12.67 19.05 -5.78
N ARG A 73 -12.56 19.51 -4.51
CA ARG A 73 -11.41 19.22 -3.63
C ARG A 73 -11.23 17.72 -3.39
N VAL A 74 -12.32 17.01 -3.12
CA VAL A 74 -12.25 15.54 -2.95
C VAL A 74 -11.77 14.83 -4.22
N ILE A 75 -12.21 15.29 -5.40
CA ILE A 75 -11.73 14.76 -6.69
C ILE A 75 -10.24 15.04 -6.86
N ALA A 76 -9.81 16.27 -6.59
CA ALA A 76 -8.43 16.71 -6.73
C ALA A 76 -7.48 15.95 -5.79
N GLU A 77 -7.85 15.79 -4.51
CA GLU A 77 -7.08 14.97 -3.56
C GLU A 77 -6.93 13.52 -4.03
N ALA A 78 -8.04 12.90 -4.47
CA ALA A 78 -7.98 11.53 -4.96
C ALA A 78 -7.11 11.40 -6.22
N GLN A 79 -7.06 12.44 -7.05
CA GLN A 79 -6.16 12.51 -8.21
C GLN A 79 -4.68 12.61 -7.77
N MET A 80 -4.37 13.40 -6.74
CA MET A 80 -3.01 13.48 -6.17
C MET A 80 -2.60 12.13 -5.57
N GLU A 81 -3.51 11.46 -4.83
CA GLU A 81 -3.26 10.11 -4.31
C GLU A 81 -2.90 9.12 -5.44
N LEU A 82 -3.64 9.14 -6.56
CA LEU A 82 -3.36 8.30 -7.74
C LEU A 82 -1.99 8.61 -8.36
N GLN A 83 -1.66 9.88 -8.50
CA GLN A 83 -0.36 10.28 -9.04
C GLN A 83 0.80 9.79 -8.17
N ARG A 84 0.67 9.88 -6.82
CA ARG A 84 1.66 9.35 -5.88
C ARG A 84 1.86 7.84 -6.04
N VAL A 85 0.79 7.07 -6.15
CA VAL A 85 0.88 5.62 -6.36
C VAL A 85 1.58 5.30 -7.67
N ARG A 86 1.20 5.96 -8.77
CA ARG A 86 1.80 5.74 -10.10
C ARG A 86 3.27 6.13 -10.15
N ARG A 87 3.62 7.26 -9.53
CA ARG A 87 5.01 7.70 -9.42
C ARG A 87 5.85 6.65 -8.67
N LEU A 88 5.36 6.17 -7.54
CA LEU A 88 6.05 5.14 -6.75
C LEU A 88 6.20 3.82 -7.52
N ARG A 89 5.22 3.44 -8.36
CA ARG A 89 5.36 2.29 -9.27
C ARG A 89 6.49 2.49 -10.27
N LEU A 90 6.53 3.65 -10.92
CA LEU A 90 7.58 3.96 -11.88
C LEU A 90 8.97 3.99 -11.22
N GLU A 91 9.09 4.59 -10.04
CA GLU A 91 10.33 4.61 -9.26
C GLU A 91 10.82 3.18 -8.92
N ARG A 92 9.90 2.28 -8.57
CA ARG A 92 10.26 0.88 -8.29
C ARG A 92 10.63 0.08 -9.52
N LEU A 93 10.02 0.38 -10.66
CA LEU A 93 10.40 -0.24 -11.93
C LEU A 93 11.76 0.26 -12.41
N ALA A 94 12.02 1.57 -12.27
CA ALA A 94 13.29 2.18 -12.66
C ALA A 94 14.45 1.75 -11.76
N HIS A 95 14.16 1.49 -10.47
CA HIS A 95 15.15 1.13 -9.46
C HIS A 95 14.72 -0.11 -8.66
N PRO A 96 14.81 -1.32 -9.25
CA PRO A 96 14.44 -2.56 -8.57
C PRO A 96 15.19 -2.78 -7.24
N SER A 97 16.40 -2.24 -7.12
CA SER A 97 17.20 -2.27 -5.89
C SER A 97 16.58 -1.51 -4.71
N LEU A 98 15.65 -0.56 -4.97
CA LEU A 98 14.91 0.14 -3.91
C LEU A 98 13.80 -0.72 -3.29
N VAL A 99 13.47 -1.85 -3.90
CA VAL A 99 12.54 -2.82 -3.35
C VAL A 99 13.28 -3.71 -2.34
N LYS A 100 13.98 -3.07 -1.40
CA LYS A 100 14.63 -3.74 -0.29
C LYS A 100 13.56 -4.25 0.69
N LYS A 101 13.05 -5.44 0.45
CA LYS A 101 12.66 -6.29 1.54
C LYS A 101 13.65 -7.46 1.53
N ALA A 102 14.77 -7.28 2.21
CA ALA A 102 15.52 -8.41 2.67
C ALA A 102 14.52 -9.40 3.30
N MET A 103 14.66 -10.67 2.99
CA MET A 103 13.86 -11.74 3.59
C MET A 103 13.96 -11.57 5.11
N THR A 104 12.82 -11.36 5.77
CA THR A 104 12.85 -11.24 7.23
C THR A 104 13.01 -12.64 7.83
N PRO A 105 13.50 -12.76 9.06
CA PRO A 105 13.54 -14.06 9.76
C PRO A 105 12.17 -14.75 9.87
N LYS A 106 11.09 -13.98 9.72
CA LYS A 106 9.72 -14.51 9.63
C LYS A 106 9.45 -15.10 8.26
N ASP A 107 9.80 -14.37 7.19
CA ASP A 107 9.60 -14.84 5.82
C ASP A 107 10.38 -16.15 5.58
N LEU A 108 11.59 -16.28 6.15
CA LEU A 108 12.38 -17.52 6.12
C LEU A 108 11.64 -18.66 6.84
N ARG A 109 11.13 -18.43 8.06
CA ARG A 109 10.38 -19.46 8.79
C ARG A 109 9.12 -19.91 8.06
N ASP A 110 8.41 -18.95 7.43
CA ASP A 110 7.21 -19.25 6.67
C ASP A 110 7.57 -20.02 5.36
N LEU A 111 8.73 -19.71 4.75
CA LEU A 111 9.28 -20.46 3.62
C LEU A 111 9.67 -21.89 4.03
N ILE A 112 10.39 -22.07 5.13
CA ILE A 112 10.78 -23.40 5.63
C ILE A 112 9.54 -24.27 5.82
N LYS A 113 8.51 -23.78 6.50
CA LYS A 113 7.24 -24.51 6.69
C LYS A 113 6.55 -24.86 5.39
N PHE A 114 6.59 -23.94 4.42
CA PHE A 114 6.00 -24.18 3.11
C PHE A 114 6.76 -25.27 2.35
N VAL A 115 8.09 -25.22 2.38
CA VAL A 115 8.97 -26.21 1.72
C VAL A 115 8.80 -27.58 2.36
N GLU A 116 8.82 -27.68 3.70
CA GLU A 116 8.57 -28.94 4.44
C GLU A 116 7.21 -29.57 4.11
N ALA A 117 6.19 -28.74 3.89
CA ALA A 117 4.85 -29.22 3.59
C ALA A 117 4.60 -29.62 2.12
N ASN A 118 5.39 -29.11 1.17
CA ASN A 118 5.08 -29.22 -0.26
C ASN A 118 6.19 -29.85 -1.10
N VAL A 119 7.42 -29.99 -0.59
CA VAL A 119 8.54 -30.59 -1.28
C VAL A 119 8.87 -31.92 -0.60
N ALA A 120 8.76 -33.02 -1.34
CA ALA A 120 8.96 -34.36 -0.79
C ALA A 120 10.44 -34.78 -0.70
N ASP A 121 11.32 -34.12 -1.46
CA ASP A 121 12.74 -34.42 -1.51
C ASP A 121 13.52 -33.58 -0.49
N GLU A 122 14.18 -34.25 0.48
CA GLU A 122 14.96 -33.61 1.55
C GLU A 122 16.15 -32.79 1.00
N TRP A 123 16.78 -33.26 -0.10
CA TRP A 123 17.87 -32.53 -0.75
C TRP A 123 17.39 -31.25 -1.40
N GLU A 124 16.22 -31.29 -2.06
CA GLU A 124 15.61 -30.12 -2.65
C GLU A 124 15.15 -29.13 -1.58
N GLN A 125 14.58 -29.63 -0.47
CA GLN A 125 14.23 -28.81 0.71
C GLN A 125 15.47 -28.07 1.24
N MET A 126 16.56 -28.80 1.45
CA MET A 126 17.80 -28.23 1.98
C MET A 126 18.40 -27.19 1.04
N ALA A 127 18.41 -27.46 -0.28
CA ALA A 127 18.90 -26.52 -1.27
C ALA A 127 18.10 -25.22 -1.32
N ILE A 128 16.77 -25.28 -1.19
CA ILE A 128 15.88 -24.11 -1.16
C ILE A 128 16.12 -23.28 0.10
N VAL A 129 16.24 -23.95 1.26
CA VAL A 129 16.45 -23.26 2.55
C VAL A 129 17.84 -22.63 2.59
N GLN A 130 18.89 -23.35 2.17
CA GLN A 130 20.25 -22.82 2.12
C GLN A 130 20.35 -21.59 1.21
N ARG A 131 19.73 -21.62 0.04
CA ARG A 131 19.69 -20.47 -0.87
C ARG A 131 18.95 -19.27 -0.27
N ALA A 132 17.88 -19.53 0.50
CA ALA A 132 17.14 -18.48 1.18
C ALA A 132 17.91 -17.88 2.36
N GLU A 133 18.75 -18.68 3.04
CA GLU A 133 19.67 -18.22 4.09
C GLU A 133 20.81 -17.38 3.51
N GLU A 134 21.35 -17.76 2.37
CA GLU A 134 22.35 -16.97 1.63
C GLU A 134 21.80 -15.60 1.23
N ASP A 135 20.52 -15.53 0.82
CA ASP A 135 19.83 -14.26 0.52
C ASP A 135 19.59 -13.37 1.76
N LEU A 136 19.74 -13.93 2.97
CA LEU A 136 19.71 -13.18 4.24
C LEU A 136 21.07 -12.53 4.57
N LEU A 137 22.14 -12.96 3.95
CA LEU A 137 23.47 -12.37 4.18
C LEU A 137 23.51 -10.96 3.58
N PRO A 138 23.98 -9.95 4.35
CA PRO A 138 23.90 -8.53 3.94
C PRO A 138 24.70 -8.17 2.69
N ASP A 139 25.62 -9.03 2.25
CA ASP A 139 26.54 -8.78 1.14
C ASP A 139 26.22 -9.57 -0.14
N ALA A 140 25.21 -10.44 -0.13
CA ALA A 140 24.79 -11.17 -1.32
C ALA A 140 23.83 -10.32 -2.17
N GLU A 141 24.17 -10.07 -3.44
CA GLU A 141 23.22 -9.49 -4.41
C GLU A 141 22.06 -10.48 -4.61
N PRO A 142 20.82 -10.09 -4.30
CA PRO A 142 19.67 -11.00 -4.43
C PRO A 142 19.49 -11.43 -5.88
N GLY A 143 19.24 -12.72 -6.12
CA GLY A 143 19.00 -13.28 -7.44
C GLY A 143 17.88 -12.56 -8.19
N LEU A 144 17.90 -12.61 -9.52
CA LEU A 144 16.94 -11.92 -10.39
C LEU A 144 15.48 -12.31 -10.06
N GLU A 145 15.23 -13.59 -9.79
CA GLU A 145 13.91 -14.11 -9.43
C GLU A 145 13.38 -13.49 -8.14
N TYR A 146 14.21 -13.38 -7.13
CA TYR A 146 13.87 -12.73 -5.87
C TYR A 146 13.56 -11.23 -6.07
N LYS A 147 14.36 -10.55 -6.90
CA LYS A 147 14.10 -9.14 -7.25
C LYS A 147 12.73 -8.99 -7.92
N ILE A 148 12.37 -9.88 -8.84
CA ILE A 148 11.07 -9.89 -9.53
C ILE A 148 9.92 -10.15 -8.56
N GLU A 149 10.02 -11.17 -7.69
CA GLU A 149 8.99 -11.44 -6.70
C GLU A 149 8.80 -10.29 -5.72
N ALA A 150 9.87 -9.67 -5.23
CA ALA A 150 9.81 -8.51 -4.35
C ALA A 150 9.10 -7.33 -5.04
N ILE A 151 9.35 -7.11 -6.33
CA ILE A 151 8.64 -6.11 -7.16
C ILE A 151 7.15 -6.46 -7.25
N ILE A 152 6.80 -7.70 -7.58
CA ILE A 152 5.40 -8.14 -7.69
C ILE A 152 4.65 -7.94 -6.37
N ARG A 153 5.24 -8.38 -5.23
CA ARG A 153 4.66 -8.18 -3.89
C ARG A 153 4.48 -6.70 -3.57
N SER A 154 5.45 -5.88 -3.94
CA SER A 154 5.39 -4.43 -3.75
C SER A 154 4.24 -3.80 -4.54
N PHE A 155 4.00 -4.26 -5.78
CA PHE A 155 2.90 -3.79 -6.61
C PHE A 155 1.54 -4.21 -6.06
N GLN A 156 1.40 -5.43 -5.55
CA GLN A 156 0.17 -5.86 -4.87
C GLN A 156 -0.19 -4.95 -3.68
N SER A 157 0.80 -4.47 -2.94
CA SER A 157 0.57 -3.50 -1.88
C SER A 157 0.07 -2.16 -2.42
N LEU A 158 0.63 -1.68 -3.54
CA LEU A 158 0.24 -0.44 -4.20
C LEU A 158 -1.15 -0.51 -4.83
N ASP A 159 -1.57 -1.66 -5.34
CA ASP A 159 -2.90 -1.88 -5.90
C ASP A 159 -4.03 -1.53 -4.94
N ARG A 160 -3.83 -1.78 -3.65
CA ARG A 160 -4.80 -1.44 -2.62
C ARG A 160 -5.00 0.07 -2.52
N TYR A 161 -3.90 0.83 -2.54
CA TYR A 161 -3.95 2.29 -2.52
C TYR A 161 -4.56 2.86 -3.79
N GLU A 162 -4.20 2.31 -4.96
CA GLU A 162 -4.76 2.74 -6.23
C GLU A 162 -6.27 2.50 -6.31
N ARG A 163 -6.74 1.29 -5.96
CA ARG A 163 -8.18 0.97 -5.92
C ARG A 163 -8.95 1.90 -4.98
N ARG A 164 -8.37 2.21 -3.82
CA ARG A 164 -8.97 3.16 -2.86
C ARG A 164 -9.10 4.56 -3.46
N ALA A 165 -8.03 5.07 -4.05
CA ALA A 165 -8.02 6.40 -4.66
C ALA A 165 -8.97 6.49 -5.88
N LEU A 166 -9.00 5.46 -6.74
CA LEU A 166 -9.94 5.36 -7.85
C LEU A 166 -11.39 5.34 -7.38
N SER A 167 -11.69 4.58 -6.32
CA SER A 167 -13.03 4.52 -5.74
C SER A 167 -13.44 5.87 -5.15
N LYS A 168 -12.56 6.51 -4.36
CA LYS A 168 -12.77 7.86 -3.80
C LYS A 168 -13.08 8.85 -4.93
N ARG A 169 -12.26 8.88 -6.00
CA ARG A 169 -12.45 9.75 -7.15
C ARG A 169 -13.77 9.48 -7.87
N LYS A 170 -14.11 8.22 -8.13
CA LYS A 170 -15.36 7.82 -8.79
C LYS A 170 -16.59 8.32 -8.04
N PHE A 171 -16.62 8.13 -6.73
CA PHE A 171 -17.76 8.59 -5.91
C PHE A 171 -17.83 10.11 -5.82
N ALA A 172 -16.68 10.79 -5.69
CA ALA A 172 -16.66 12.26 -5.67
C ALA A 172 -17.13 12.86 -7.00
N ILE A 173 -16.76 12.30 -8.15
CA ILE A 173 -17.26 12.73 -9.46
C ILE A 173 -18.79 12.56 -9.55
N ARG A 174 -19.32 11.45 -9.03
CA ARG A 174 -20.79 11.24 -9.03
C ARG A 174 -21.50 12.31 -8.19
N ARG A 175 -21.00 12.63 -7.00
CA ARG A 175 -21.58 13.69 -6.14
C ARG A 175 -21.43 15.05 -6.80
N TYR A 176 -20.26 15.38 -7.34
CA TYR A 176 -20.02 16.62 -8.07
C TYR A 176 -21.03 16.83 -9.22
N ASN A 177 -21.28 15.78 -10.01
CA ASN A 177 -22.25 15.83 -11.10
C ASN A 177 -23.70 15.92 -10.61
N ALA A 178 -24.03 15.38 -9.45
CA ALA A 178 -25.35 15.51 -8.84
C ALA A 178 -25.62 16.97 -8.41
N VAL A 179 -24.63 17.65 -7.81
CA VAL A 179 -24.73 19.06 -7.43
C VAL A 179 -24.90 19.98 -8.65
N LYS A 180 -24.38 19.61 -9.82
CA LYS A 180 -24.53 20.42 -11.05
C LYS A 180 -25.94 20.42 -11.61
N LYS A 181 -26.77 19.45 -11.23
CA LYS A 181 -28.15 19.30 -11.75
C LYS A 181 -29.19 20.08 -10.97
N ILE A 182 -28.82 20.70 -9.85
CA ILE A 182 -29.63 21.57 -9.04
C ILE A 182 -29.34 23.03 -9.43
#